data_9229720a298d0c5233e7624d28eaa5c0
#
_entry.id   9229720a298d0c5233e7624d28eaa5c0
#
_cell.length_a   1.000
_cell.length_b   1.000
_cell.length_c   1.000
_cell.angle_alpha   90.00
_cell.angle_beta   90.00
_cell.angle_gamma   90.00
#
_symmetry.space_group_name_H-M   'P 1'
#
loop_
_entity.id
_entity.type
_entity.pdbx_description
1 polymer ?
#
loop_
_entity_poly.entity_id
_entity_poly.type
_entity_poly.pdbx_seq_one_letter_code
_entity_poly.pdbx_strand_id
1 'polypeptide(L)'
;MARGYDISEVKFQLIKLLRDSKIGISGTEISERLGINRVTMTKYLNIFSAEGIISEKSIGNVNLWFVHEGIEQFQFPDDYFRVQERYFDYIIKCLESESYNLIRSCINSDVNIIKLMTEVILPAIPQIQKYFDDGKIGNAEKQLMKSIISKSIQIINLHPQNTKNEKNVIILSADPKSILEAEAASAAYHSNDWKVSLLGDMSLSIDVLFDLELTKLLSKIWKTKQGLMI
;
A
#
# COMPACT_ATOMS: atom_id res chain seq x y z
N MET A 1 -14.74 27.56 25.57
CA MET A 1 -13.61 26.96 24.87
C MET A 1 -14.17 25.97 23.87
N ALA A 2 -14.00 26.21 22.57
CA ALA A 2 -14.43 25.27 21.54
C ALA A 2 -13.56 24.02 21.64
N ARG A 3 -14.13 22.86 22.00
CA ARG A 3 -13.46 21.57 21.88
C ARG A 3 -13.17 21.36 20.40
N GLY A 4 -11.90 21.44 20.03
CA GLY A 4 -11.45 21.02 18.70
C GLY A 4 -11.73 19.52 18.58
N TYR A 5 -12.47 19.12 17.55
CA TYR A 5 -12.61 17.70 17.22
C TYR A 5 -11.28 17.17 16.71
N ASP A 6 -10.87 15.99 17.17
CA ASP A 6 -9.73 15.28 16.59
C ASP A 6 -10.08 14.86 15.17
N ILE A 7 -9.28 15.30 14.21
CA ILE A 7 -9.54 15.04 12.79
C ILE A 7 -9.50 13.54 12.47
N SER A 8 -8.65 12.77 13.17
CA SER A 8 -8.53 11.32 13.01
C SER A 8 -9.78 10.60 13.51
N GLU A 9 -10.32 11.04 14.64
CA GLU A 9 -11.55 10.49 15.20
C GLU A 9 -12.76 10.81 14.30
N VAL A 10 -12.85 12.06 13.80
CA VAL A 10 -13.91 12.45 12.86
C VAL A 10 -13.83 11.63 11.57
N LYS A 11 -12.63 11.43 11.03
CA LYS A 11 -12.38 10.61 9.85
C LYS A 11 -12.86 9.17 10.07
N PHE A 12 -12.51 8.59 11.20
CA PHE A 12 -12.91 7.22 11.55
C PHE A 12 -14.42 7.05 11.61
N GLN A 13 -15.09 7.92 12.36
CA GLN A 13 -16.56 7.89 12.53
C GLN A 13 -17.29 8.14 11.22
N LEU A 14 -16.79 9.06 10.39
CA LEU A 14 -17.35 9.37 9.08
C LEU A 14 -17.28 8.17 8.14
N ILE A 15 -16.09 7.53 8.02
CA ILE A 15 -15.91 6.36 7.15
C ILE A 15 -16.83 5.21 7.60
N LYS A 16 -16.91 4.96 8.90
CA LYS A 16 -17.82 3.95 9.45
C LYS A 16 -19.27 4.23 9.08
N LEU A 17 -19.71 5.47 9.25
CA LEU A 17 -21.07 5.90 8.94
C LEU A 17 -21.40 5.75 7.44
N LEU A 18 -20.49 6.16 6.57
CA LEU A 18 -20.71 6.14 5.12
C LEU A 18 -20.70 4.71 4.55
N ARG A 19 -19.96 3.79 5.16
CA ARG A 19 -19.95 2.36 4.76
C ARG A 19 -21.27 1.66 4.94
N ASP A 20 -21.99 1.99 6.00
CA ASP A 20 -23.28 1.38 6.31
C ASP A 20 -24.36 1.82 5.31
N SER A 21 -24.08 2.83 4.47
CA SER A 21 -25.00 3.37 3.50
C SER A 21 -24.63 3.01 2.07
N LYS A 22 -25.47 2.19 1.42
CA LYS A 22 -25.33 1.86 -0.01
C LYS A 22 -25.70 3.00 -0.96
N ILE A 23 -26.42 4.00 -0.46
CA ILE A 23 -27.02 5.07 -1.28
C ILE A 23 -26.25 6.39 -1.12
N GLY A 24 -25.25 6.43 -0.22
CA GLY A 24 -24.60 7.67 0.21
C GLY A 24 -25.43 8.42 1.26
N ILE A 25 -24.79 9.39 1.92
CA ILE A 25 -25.42 10.17 3.01
C ILE A 25 -25.21 11.66 2.73
N SER A 26 -26.25 12.47 2.99
CA SER A 26 -26.14 13.93 2.82
C SER A 26 -25.27 14.56 3.91
N GLY A 27 -24.61 15.69 3.59
CA GLY A 27 -23.79 16.41 4.58
C GLY A 27 -24.57 16.87 5.81
N THR A 28 -25.86 17.13 5.68
CA THR A 28 -26.76 17.46 6.79
C THR A 28 -26.95 16.26 7.71
N GLU A 29 -27.29 15.12 7.16
CA GLU A 29 -27.50 13.88 7.90
C GLU A 29 -26.20 13.40 8.57
N ILE A 30 -25.05 13.54 7.91
CA ILE A 30 -23.73 13.24 8.50
C ILE A 30 -23.51 14.13 9.74
N SER A 31 -23.77 15.44 9.62
CA SER A 31 -23.57 16.38 10.73
C SER A 31 -24.45 16.06 11.93
N GLU A 32 -25.69 15.65 11.70
CA GLU A 32 -26.63 15.24 12.74
C GLU A 32 -26.21 13.94 13.42
N ARG A 33 -25.86 12.92 12.65
CA ARG A 33 -25.46 11.60 13.19
C ARG A 33 -24.15 11.63 13.97
N LEU A 34 -23.20 12.47 13.55
CA LEU A 34 -21.91 12.62 14.22
C LEU A 34 -21.92 13.70 15.33
N GLY A 35 -23.02 14.45 15.47
CA GLY A 35 -23.13 15.54 16.47
C GLY A 35 -22.16 16.69 16.21
N ILE A 36 -21.73 16.90 14.98
CA ILE A 36 -20.78 17.93 14.57
C ILE A 36 -21.54 19.04 13.85
N ASN A 37 -21.25 20.31 14.20
CA ASN A 37 -21.87 21.44 13.52
C ASN A 37 -21.70 21.36 12.00
N ARG A 38 -22.78 21.67 11.24
CA ARG A 38 -22.83 21.55 9.77
C ARG A 38 -21.68 22.28 9.06
N VAL A 39 -21.33 23.49 9.50
CA VAL A 39 -20.24 24.29 8.91
C VAL A 39 -18.89 23.58 9.11
N THR A 40 -18.67 23.05 10.31
CA THR A 40 -17.45 22.29 10.63
C THR A 40 -17.42 20.97 9.85
N MET A 41 -18.55 20.26 9.76
CA MET A 41 -18.63 19.01 9.00
C MET A 41 -18.36 19.23 7.52
N THR A 42 -18.89 20.29 6.92
CA THR A 42 -18.62 20.64 5.52
C THR A 42 -17.11 20.86 5.26
N LYS A 43 -16.40 21.49 6.19
CA LYS A 43 -14.93 21.64 6.08
C LYS A 43 -14.22 20.29 6.08
N TYR A 44 -14.60 19.38 7.00
CA TYR A 44 -14.03 18.04 7.03
C TYR A 44 -14.35 17.23 5.78
N LEU A 45 -15.59 17.29 5.29
CA LEU A 45 -15.98 16.62 4.04
C LEU A 45 -15.15 17.09 2.85
N ASN A 46 -14.89 18.40 2.73
CA ASN A 46 -14.05 18.94 1.67
C ASN A 46 -12.58 18.50 1.81
N ILE A 47 -12.04 18.46 3.04
CA ILE A 47 -10.67 17.96 3.30
C ILE A 47 -10.57 16.49 2.90
N PHE A 48 -11.45 15.63 3.38
CA PHE A 48 -11.42 14.20 3.11
C PHE A 48 -11.72 13.86 1.63
N SER A 49 -12.49 14.70 0.96
CA SER A 49 -12.68 14.60 -0.48
C SER A 49 -11.42 14.97 -1.26
N ALA A 50 -10.72 16.04 -0.85
CA ALA A 50 -9.45 16.43 -1.44
C ALA A 50 -8.34 15.39 -1.19
N GLU A 51 -8.39 14.69 -0.06
CA GLU A 51 -7.52 13.54 0.26
C GLU A 51 -7.91 12.26 -0.51
N GLY A 52 -9.01 12.27 -1.28
CA GLY A 52 -9.49 11.11 -2.03
C GLY A 52 -10.10 10.00 -1.17
N ILE A 53 -10.47 10.30 0.08
CA ILE A 53 -11.05 9.33 1.03
C ILE A 53 -12.54 9.12 0.78
N ILE A 54 -13.22 10.19 0.46
CA ILE A 54 -14.65 10.22 0.15
C ILE A 54 -14.87 10.93 -1.18
N SER A 55 -15.99 10.64 -1.82
CA SER A 55 -16.43 11.33 -3.03
C SER A 55 -17.82 11.92 -2.85
N GLU A 56 -18.06 13.01 -3.55
CA GLU A 56 -19.35 13.68 -3.61
C GLU A 56 -20.06 13.36 -4.94
N LYS A 57 -21.34 13.06 -4.86
CA LYS A 57 -22.20 12.91 -6.04
C LYS A 57 -23.47 13.71 -5.85
N SER A 58 -23.70 14.64 -6.75
CA SER A 58 -24.93 15.43 -6.75
C SER A 58 -26.08 14.64 -7.37
N ILE A 59 -27.16 14.47 -6.63
CA ILE A 59 -28.41 13.85 -7.08
C ILE A 59 -29.54 14.86 -6.87
N GLY A 60 -30.00 15.48 -7.96
CA GLY A 60 -30.92 16.62 -7.88
C GLY A 60 -30.28 17.81 -7.14
N ASN A 61 -30.91 18.28 -6.09
CA ASN A 61 -30.43 19.40 -5.26
C ASN A 61 -29.67 18.96 -4.01
N VAL A 62 -29.33 17.68 -3.88
CA VAL A 62 -28.67 17.13 -2.69
C VAL A 62 -27.33 16.52 -3.09
N ASN A 63 -26.30 16.89 -2.36
CA ASN A 63 -24.99 16.29 -2.45
C ASN A 63 -24.92 15.10 -1.49
N LEU A 64 -24.69 13.92 -2.04
CA LEU A 64 -24.49 12.69 -1.29
C LEU A 64 -23.01 12.34 -1.24
N TRP A 65 -22.55 11.93 -0.08
CA TRP A 65 -21.18 11.55 0.20
C TRP A 65 -21.06 10.04 0.27
N PHE A 66 -20.02 9.52 -0.33
CA PHE A 66 -19.70 8.10 -0.41
C PHE A 66 -18.25 7.89 0.04
N VAL A 67 -17.98 6.77 0.68
CA VAL A 67 -16.60 6.29 0.80
C VAL A 67 -16.17 5.74 -0.56
N HIS A 68 -14.96 6.04 -1.00
CA HIS A 68 -14.39 5.32 -2.14
C HIS A 68 -14.33 3.83 -1.82
N GLU A 69 -14.74 3.01 -2.78
CA GLU A 69 -14.57 1.56 -2.67
C GLU A 69 -13.08 1.27 -2.41
N GLY A 70 -12.81 0.51 -1.34
CA GLY A 70 -11.45 0.11 -0.97
C GLY A 70 -10.78 0.95 0.12
N ILE A 71 -11.44 1.95 0.73
CA ILE A 71 -10.92 2.62 1.92
C ILE A 71 -11.49 1.95 3.18
N GLU A 72 -10.79 0.92 3.63
CA GLU A 72 -10.97 0.33 4.95
C GLU A 72 -10.01 0.97 5.94
N GLN A 73 -10.44 1.19 7.18
CA GLN A 73 -9.53 1.53 8.25
C GLN A 73 -9.20 0.28 9.07
N PHE A 74 -7.91 0.10 9.33
CA PHE A 74 -7.38 -0.95 10.15
C PHE A 74 -6.77 -0.38 11.42
N GLN A 75 -6.83 -1.15 12.51
CA GLN A 75 -6.16 -0.83 13.77
C GLN A 75 -4.94 -1.76 13.91
N PHE A 76 -3.77 -1.21 13.62
CA PHE A 76 -2.54 -1.95 13.82
C PHE A 76 -2.01 -1.77 15.25
N PRO A 77 -1.46 -2.82 15.90
CA PRO A 77 -1.05 -4.10 15.30
C PRO A 77 -2.12 -5.20 15.21
N ASP A 78 -3.31 -5.02 15.77
CA ASP A 78 -4.30 -6.08 15.99
C ASP A 78 -4.84 -6.67 14.67
N ASP A 79 -4.88 -5.88 13.61
CA ASP A 79 -5.46 -6.28 12.33
C ASP A 79 -4.51 -7.00 11.36
N TYR A 80 -3.20 -7.18 11.67
CA TYR A 80 -2.26 -7.81 10.72
C TYR A 80 -2.72 -9.20 10.26
N PHE A 81 -3.15 -10.04 11.18
CA PHE A 81 -3.61 -11.39 10.85
C PHE A 81 -4.85 -11.36 9.93
N ARG A 82 -5.83 -10.51 10.24
CA ARG A 82 -7.03 -10.34 9.42
C ARG A 82 -6.70 -9.82 8.01
N VAL A 83 -5.76 -8.89 7.92
CA VAL A 83 -5.28 -8.35 6.63
C VAL A 83 -4.55 -9.43 5.84
N GLN A 84 -3.70 -10.23 6.48
CA GLN A 84 -2.97 -11.34 5.86
C GLN A 84 -3.93 -12.38 5.24
N GLU A 85 -4.93 -12.84 6.01
CA GLU A 85 -5.91 -13.81 5.53
C GLU A 85 -6.69 -13.27 4.32
N ARG A 86 -7.15 -12.02 4.39
CA ARG A 86 -7.90 -11.38 3.30
C ARG A 86 -7.04 -11.15 2.07
N TYR A 87 -5.80 -10.70 2.28
CA TYR A 87 -4.86 -10.48 1.18
C TYR A 87 -4.61 -11.78 0.43
N PHE A 88 -4.33 -12.86 1.16
CA PHE A 88 -4.12 -14.17 0.56
C PHE A 88 -5.38 -14.70 -0.16
N ASP A 89 -6.56 -14.54 0.42
CA ASP A 89 -7.83 -14.91 -0.23
C ASP A 89 -8.04 -14.15 -1.54
N TYR A 90 -7.76 -12.85 -1.58
CA TYR A 90 -7.85 -12.05 -2.81
C TYR A 90 -6.82 -12.48 -3.86
N ILE A 91 -5.58 -12.78 -3.44
CA ILE A 91 -4.53 -13.29 -4.34
C ILE A 91 -4.97 -14.62 -4.97
N ILE A 92 -5.41 -15.59 -4.17
CA ILE A 92 -5.84 -16.93 -4.67
C ILE A 92 -7.02 -16.83 -5.63
N LYS A 93 -7.92 -15.87 -5.42
CA LYS A 93 -9.05 -15.58 -6.31
C LYS A 93 -8.70 -14.68 -7.48
N CYS A 94 -7.44 -14.26 -7.61
CA CYS A 94 -6.96 -13.31 -8.62
C CYS A 94 -7.75 -12.00 -8.65
N LEU A 95 -8.21 -11.52 -7.49
CA LEU A 95 -8.94 -10.27 -7.32
C LEU A 95 -7.96 -9.11 -7.21
N GLU A 96 -7.51 -8.59 -8.36
CA GLU A 96 -6.48 -7.55 -8.44
C GLU A 96 -6.90 -6.27 -7.73
N SER A 97 -8.07 -5.74 -8.06
CA SER A 97 -8.56 -4.46 -7.53
C SER A 97 -8.73 -4.50 -6.01
N GLU A 98 -9.28 -5.60 -5.49
CA GLU A 98 -9.49 -5.81 -4.06
C GLU A 98 -8.16 -5.91 -3.31
N SER A 99 -7.17 -6.61 -3.90
CA SER A 99 -5.81 -6.70 -3.35
C SER A 99 -5.16 -5.33 -3.24
N TYR A 100 -5.22 -4.52 -4.30
CA TYR A 100 -4.64 -3.17 -4.31
C TYR A 100 -5.36 -2.21 -3.36
N ASN A 101 -6.68 -2.29 -3.30
CA ASN A 101 -7.48 -1.48 -2.38
C ASN A 101 -7.21 -1.84 -0.91
N LEU A 102 -7.00 -3.13 -0.61
CA LEU A 102 -6.61 -3.56 0.73
C LEU A 102 -5.25 -2.95 1.14
N ILE A 103 -4.25 -3.00 0.25
CA ILE A 103 -2.93 -2.40 0.52
C ILE A 103 -3.03 -0.89 0.70
N ARG A 104 -3.78 -0.19 -0.16
CA ARG A 104 -4.03 1.26 0.02
C ARG A 104 -4.70 1.57 1.35
N SER A 105 -5.67 0.74 1.76
CA SER A 105 -6.35 0.89 3.05
C SER A 105 -5.38 0.71 4.23
N CYS A 106 -4.44 -0.24 4.14
CA CYS A 106 -3.40 -0.42 5.14
C CYS A 106 -2.50 0.82 5.23
N ILE A 107 -2.05 1.35 4.08
CA ILE A 107 -1.21 2.56 4.02
C ILE A 107 -1.96 3.76 4.63
N ASN A 108 -3.23 3.94 4.29
CA ASN A 108 -4.07 5.02 4.83
C ASN A 108 -4.40 4.86 6.33
N SER A 109 -4.10 3.70 6.90
CA SER A 109 -4.25 3.40 8.34
C SER A 109 -2.91 3.46 9.09
N ASP A 110 -1.92 4.16 8.55
CA ASP A 110 -0.59 4.37 9.14
C ASP A 110 0.12 3.05 9.52
N VAL A 111 -0.01 2.02 8.67
CA VAL A 111 0.60 0.71 8.89
C VAL A 111 2.13 0.82 8.93
N ASN A 112 2.77 0.05 9.80
CA ASN A 112 4.22 -0.15 9.70
C ASN A 112 4.55 -0.97 8.45
N ILE A 113 5.20 -0.36 7.48
CA ILE A 113 5.49 -0.96 6.17
C ILE A 113 6.36 -2.21 6.29
N ILE A 114 7.34 -2.24 7.19
CA ILE A 114 8.18 -3.43 7.40
C ILE A 114 7.30 -4.60 7.84
N LYS A 115 6.41 -4.37 8.81
CA LYS A 115 5.47 -5.40 9.26
C LYS A 115 4.48 -5.80 8.19
N LEU A 116 3.97 -4.85 7.39
CA LEU A 116 3.12 -5.17 6.25
C LEU A 116 3.84 -6.11 5.26
N MET A 117 5.15 -5.85 4.99
CA MET A 117 5.96 -6.75 4.17
C MET A 117 6.14 -8.12 4.81
N THR A 118 6.59 -8.17 6.07
CA THR A 118 7.00 -9.42 6.73
C THR A 118 5.82 -10.27 7.20
N GLU A 119 4.72 -9.67 7.58
CA GLU A 119 3.57 -10.38 8.15
C GLU A 119 2.43 -10.62 7.13
N VAL A 120 2.34 -9.82 6.06
CA VAL A 120 1.24 -9.93 5.10
C VAL A 120 1.74 -10.38 3.72
N ILE A 121 2.67 -9.63 3.12
CA ILE A 121 3.02 -9.82 1.70
C ILE A 121 3.96 -11.00 1.50
N LEU A 122 5.10 -11.02 2.21
CA LEU A 122 6.09 -12.10 2.05
C LEU A 122 5.55 -13.49 2.35
N PRO A 123 4.68 -13.71 3.36
CA PRO A 123 4.10 -15.03 3.61
C PRO A 123 3.21 -15.57 2.48
N ALA A 124 2.68 -14.71 1.61
CA ALA A 124 1.87 -15.15 0.47
C ALA A 124 2.70 -15.86 -0.62
N ILE A 125 3.99 -15.51 -0.76
CA ILE A 125 4.87 -16.05 -1.81
C ILE A 125 5.04 -17.57 -1.68
N PRO A 126 5.51 -18.13 -0.55
CA PRO A 126 5.64 -19.56 -0.39
C PRO A 126 4.30 -20.30 -0.41
N GLN A 127 3.21 -19.65 -0.01
CA GLN A 127 1.88 -20.26 -0.08
C GLN A 127 1.43 -20.45 -1.53
N ILE A 128 1.64 -19.47 -2.43
CA ILE A 128 1.37 -19.61 -3.86
C ILE A 128 2.21 -20.75 -4.45
N GLN A 129 3.50 -20.84 -4.09
CA GLN A 129 4.35 -21.93 -4.54
C GLN A 129 3.81 -23.28 -4.11
N LYS A 130 3.40 -23.41 -2.85
CA LYS A 130 2.78 -24.63 -2.33
C LYS A 130 1.50 -25.00 -3.08
N TYR A 131 0.61 -24.04 -3.38
CA TYR A 131 -0.62 -24.30 -4.15
C TYR A 131 -0.30 -24.81 -5.56
N PHE A 132 0.76 -24.30 -6.17
CA PHE A 132 1.25 -24.76 -7.47
C PHE A 132 1.82 -26.18 -7.38
N ASP A 133 2.65 -26.47 -6.38
CA ASP A 133 3.27 -27.79 -6.18
C ASP A 133 2.24 -28.85 -5.83
N ASP A 134 1.16 -28.45 -5.11
CA ASP A 134 0.00 -29.31 -4.82
C ASP A 134 -0.94 -29.52 -6.04
N GLY A 135 -0.65 -28.89 -7.18
CA GLY A 135 -1.48 -28.97 -8.40
C GLY A 135 -2.83 -28.25 -8.29
N LYS A 136 -3.01 -27.36 -7.31
CA LYS A 136 -4.26 -26.61 -7.10
C LYS A 136 -4.41 -25.43 -8.05
N ILE A 137 -3.31 -24.91 -8.56
CA ILE A 137 -3.24 -23.80 -9.53
C ILE A 137 -2.29 -24.12 -10.67
N GLY A 138 -2.58 -23.57 -11.85
CA GLY A 138 -1.71 -23.68 -13.02
C GLY A 138 -0.58 -22.62 -13.03
N ASN A 139 0.33 -22.78 -13.99
CA ASN A 139 1.46 -21.83 -14.12
C ASN A 139 1.00 -20.40 -14.46
N ALA A 140 -0.03 -20.26 -15.30
CA ALA A 140 -0.58 -18.94 -15.65
C ALA A 140 -1.16 -18.22 -14.42
N GLU A 141 -1.93 -18.92 -13.60
CA GLU A 141 -2.49 -18.40 -12.36
C GLU A 141 -1.38 -18.00 -11.37
N LYS A 142 -0.37 -18.87 -11.21
CA LYS A 142 0.81 -18.56 -10.38
C LYS A 142 1.51 -17.28 -10.83
N GLN A 143 1.71 -17.08 -12.14
CA GLN A 143 2.34 -15.86 -12.65
C GLN A 143 1.45 -14.62 -12.42
N LEU A 144 0.13 -14.75 -12.59
CA LEU A 144 -0.80 -13.67 -12.31
C LEU A 144 -0.76 -13.28 -10.82
N MET A 145 -0.80 -14.25 -9.92
CA MET A 145 -0.70 -14.02 -8.47
C MET A 145 0.61 -13.32 -8.09
N LYS A 146 1.74 -13.74 -8.66
CA LYS A 146 3.04 -13.07 -8.49
C LYS A 146 3.00 -11.62 -9.00
N SER A 147 2.35 -11.38 -10.14
CA SER A 147 2.19 -10.03 -10.68
C SER A 147 1.35 -9.14 -9.75
N ILE A 148 0.29 -9.68 -9.13
CA ILE A 148 -0.52 -8.94 -8.14
C ILE A 148 0.33 -8.55 -6.93
N ILE A 149 1.16 -9.47 -6.42
CA ILE A 149 2.09 -9.19 -5.31
C ILE A 149 3.07 -8.08 -5.69
N SER A 150 3.74 -8.21 -6.84
CA SER A 150 4.70 -7.19 -7.32
C SER A 150 4.05 -5.81 -7.42
N LYS A 151 2.86 -5.70 -8.04
CA LYS A 151 2.13 -4.44 -8.14
C LYS A 151 1.69 -3.90 -6.75
N SER A 152 1.33 -4.78 -5.81
CA SER A 152 1.03 -4.39 -4.43
C SER A 152 2.23 -3.74 -3.75
N ILE A 153 3.42 -4.30 -3.93
CA ILE A 153 4.68 -3.73 -3.43
C ILE A 153 4.98 -2.38 -4.11
N GLN A 154 4.75 -2.28 -5.42
CA GLN A 154 4.94 -1.03 -6.15
C GLN A 154 4.02 0.10 -5.63
N ILE A 155 2.77 -0.19 -5.26
CA ILE A 155 1.87 0.78 -4.64
C ILE A 155 2.48 1.37 -3.36
N ILE A 156 3.13 0.54 -2.55
CA ILE A 156 3.82 0.98 -1.34
C ILE A 156 5.03 1.85 -1.67
N ASN A 157 5.83 1.46 -2.67
CA ASN A 157 7.00 2.23 -3.12
C ASN A 157 6.65 3.61 -3.69
N LEU A 158 5.45 3.77 -4.24
CA LEU A 158 4.97 5.05 -4.78
C LEU A 158 4.43 6.00 -3.71
N HIS A 159 4.27 5.53 -2.46
CA HIS A 159 3.81 6.40 -1.38
C HIS A 159 4.86 7.46 -1.06
N PRO A 160 4.49 8.77 -1.09
CA PRO A 160 5.46 9.85 -0.89
C PRO A 160 6.10 9.78 0.50
N GLN A 161 7.40 9.91 0.54
CA GLN A 161 8.17 10.01 1.78
C GLN A 161 8.99 11.29 1.82
N ASN A 162 9.29 11.77 3.03
CA ASN A 162 10.12 12.94 3.25
C ASN A 162 11.61 12.58 3.04
N THR A 163 12.02 12.50 1.78
CA THR A 163 13.39 12.14 1.41
C THR A 163 14.37 13.31 1.64
N LYS A 164 14.89 13.43 2.86
CA LYS A 164 16.12 14.19 3.14
C LYS A 164 17.33 13.23 3.19
N ASN A 165 17.47 12.34 2.19
CA ASN A 165 18.27 11.14 2.40
C ASN A 165 19.69 11.25 1.92
N GLU A 166 20.60 11.05 2.86
CA GLU A 166 22.02 10.79 2.65
C GLU A 166 22.35 9.29 2.48
N LYS A 167 21.41 8.40 2.81
CA LYS A 167 21.59 6.94 2.76
C LYS A 167 21.11 6.38 1.43
N ASN A 168 21.96 5.60 0.77
CA ASN A 168 21.61 4.92 -0.48
C ASN A 168 21.73 3.41 -0.30
N VAL A 169 20.83 2.66 -0.94
CA VAL A 169 20.91 1.20 -1.05
C VAL A 169 20.65 0.80 -2.49
N ILE A 170 21.42 -0.17 -2.95
CA ILE A 170 21.22 -0.85 -4.22
C ILE A 170 20.80 -2.27 -3.91
N ILE A 171 19.68 -2.69 -4.45
CA ILE A 171 19.12 -4.02 -4.26
C ILE A 171 19.08 -4.71 -5.62
N LEU A 172 19.53 -5.94 -5.67
CA LEU A 172 19.49 -6.78 -6.86
C LEU A 172 19.06 -8.21 -6.48
N SER A 173 18.51 -8.93 -7.45
CA SER A 173 18.25 -10.36 -7.31
C SER A 173 19.23 -11.13 -8.17
N ALA A 174 19.92 -12.12 -7.58
CA ALA A 174 20.80 -13.04 -8.30
C ALA A 174 20.06 -14.30 -8.80
N ASP A 175 18.79 -14.45 -8.45
CA ASP A 175 17.91 -15.54 -8.87
C ASP A 175 16.54 -14.98 -9.26
N PRO A 176 15.98 -15.32 -10.44
CA PRO A 176 14.63 -14.92 -10.84
C PRO A 176 13.53 -15.28 -9.85
N LYS A 177 13.77 -16.28 -8.99
CA LYS A 177 12.80 -16.67 -7.96
C LYS A 177 12.73 -15.69 -6.80
N SER A 178 13.80 -14.93 -6.54
CA SER A 178 13.92 -13.99 -5.40
C SER A 178 13.57 -12.54 -5.77
N ILE A 179 12.98 -12.30 -6.94
CA ILE A 179 12.64 -10.94 -7.38
C ILE A 179 11.63 -10.28 -6.45
N LEU A 180 10.61 -11.02 -6.02
CA LEU A 180 9.57 -10.47 -5.13
C LEU A 180 10.12 -10.12 -3.75
N GLU A 181 11.05 -10.91 -3.24
CA GLU A 181 11.76 -10.64 -1.99
C GLU A 181 12.65 -9.38 -2.12
N ALA A 182 13.32 -9.22 -3.26
CA ALA A 182 14.10 -8.02 -3.56
C ALA A 182 13.20 -6.77 -3.67
N GLU A 183 12.03 -6.87 -4.32
CA GLU A 183 11.03 -5.80 -4.37
C GLU A 183 10.50 -5.46 -2.97
N ALA A 184 10.22 -6.46 -2.13
CA ALA A 184 9.75 -6.26 -0.76
C ALA A 184 10.84 -5.60 0.12
N ALA A 185 12.10 -6.00 -0.02
CA ALA A 185 13.22 -5.35 0.64
C ALA A 185 13.34 -3.89 0.18
N SER A 186 13.17 -3.61 -1.11
CA SER A 186 13.14 -2.25 -1.65
C SER A 186 12.09 -1.39 -0.93
N ALA A 187 10.87 -1.88 -0.77
CA ALA A 187 9.81 -1.16 -0.07
C ALA A 187 10.13 -0.92 1.41
N ALA A 188 10.73 -1.91 2.09
CA ALA A 188 11.11 -1.80 3.49
C ALA A 188 12.23 -0.76 3.69
N TYR A 189 13.25 -0.72 2.84
CA TYR A 189 14.30 0.30 2.90
C TYR A 189 13.76 1.68 2.53
N HIS A 190 12.91 1.77 1.50
CA HIS A 190 12.27 3.01 1.10
C HIS A 190 11.45 3.60 2.25
N SER A 191 10.70 2.78 3.00
CA SER A 191 9.90 3.22 4.14
C SER A 191 10.73 3.71 5.35
N ASN A 192 12.03 3.39 5.39
CA ASN A 192 12.99 3.88 6.39
C ASN A 192 13.86 5.03 5.88
N ASP A 193 13.36 5.77 4.94
CA ASP A 193 14.02 6.93 4.37
C ASP A 193 15.35 6.63 3.65
N TRP A 194 15.54 5.47 3.07
CA TRP A 194 16.66 5.17 2.19
C TRP A 194 16.31 5.51 0.73
N LYS A 195 17.25 6.08 0.02
CA LYS A 195 17.19 6.16 -1.43
C LYS A 195 17.51 4.78 -2.01
N VAL A 196 16.50 4.14 -2.56
CA VAL A 196 16.62 2.76 -3.06
C VAL A 196 16.76 2.75 -4.59
N SER A 197 17.71 1.95 -5.08
CA SER A 197 17.85 1.61 -6.49
C SER A 197 17.70 0.08 -6.65
N LEU A 198 16.56 -0.35 -7.18
CA LEU A 198 16.29 -1.76 -7.46
C LEU A 198 16.73 -2.06 -8.88
N LEU A 199 17.70 -2.96 -9.07
CA LEU A 199 18.22 -3.36 -10.37
C LEU A 199 17.46 -4.56 -10.98
N GLY A 200 16.59 -5.21 -10.19
CA GLY A 200 15.83 -6.38 -10.63
C GLY A 200 16.67 -7.65 -10.73
N ASP A 201 16.34 -8.49 -11.71
CA ASP A 201 17.01 -9.77 -11.93
C ASP A 201 18.33 -9.58 -12.67
N MET A 202 19.42 -9.95 -12.00
CA MET A 202 20.79 -9.91 -12.52
C MET A 202 21.38 -11.34 -12.71
N SER A 203 20.53 -12.37 -12.70
CA SER A 203 20.95 -13.78 -12.78
C SER A 203 21.76 -14.13 -14.04
N LEU A 204 21.52 -13.41 -15.14
CA LEU A 204 22.27 -13.58 -16.40
C LEU A 204 23.54 -12.72 -16.46
N SER A 205 23.74 -11.84 -15.51
CA SER A 205 24.91 -10.96 -15.43
C SER A 205 25.93 -11.51 -14.44
N ILE A 206 26.47 -12.71 -14.73
CA ILE A 206 27.35 -13.47 -13.82
C ILE A 206 28.59 -12.65 -13.40
N ASP A 207 29.01 -11.68 -14.21
CA ASP A 207 30.16 -10.81 -13.94
C ASP A 207 29.79 -9.41 -13.46
N VAL A 208 28.66 -9.26 -12.77
CA VAL A 208 28.14 -7.98 -12.29
C VAL A 208 29.16 -7.12 -11.53
N LEU A 209 30.06 -7.76 -10.79
CA LEU A 209 31.13 -7.07 -10.05
C LEU A 209 32.28 -6.59 -10.93
N PHE A 210 32.42 -7.14 -12.15
CA PHE A 210 33.48 -6.85 -13.10
C PHE A 210 33.00 -6.09 -14.34
N ASP A 211 31.69 -5.85 -14.46
CA ASP A 211 31.12 -5.09 -15.56
C ASP A 211 31.42 -3.59 -15.41
N LEU A 212 32.18 -3.06 -16.40
CA LEU A 212 32.52 -1.63 -16.49
C LEU A 212 31.26 -0.73 -16.58
N GLU A 213 30.17 -1.25 -17.17
CA GLU A 213 28.90 -0.51 -17.25
C GLU A 213 28.20 -0.43 -15.89
N LEU A 214 28.25 -1.53 -15.11
CA LEU A 214 27.74 -1.51 -13.74
C LEU A 214 28.53 -0.51 -12.88
N THR A 215 29.86 -0.50 -13.00
CA THR A 215 30.71 0.46 -12.28
C THR A 215 30.33 1.90 -12.64
N LYS A 216 30.03 2.18 -13.91
CA LYS A 216 29.54 3.49 -14.35
C LYS A 216 28.15 3.81 -13.80
N LEU A 217 27.24 2.83 -13.77
CA LEU A 217 25.92 2.97 -13.19
C LEU A 217 26.01 3.25 -11.69
N LEU A 218 26.81 2.46 -10.96
CA LEU A 218 27.04 2.64 -9.54
C LEU A 218 27.60 4.04 -9.23
N SER A 219 28.53 4.54 -10.03
CA SER A 219 29.10 5.89 -9.87
C SER A 219 28.07 7.01 -10.08
N LYS A 220 27.03 6.76 -10.89
CA LYS A 220 25.93 7.72 -11.11
C LYS A 220 24.89 7.69 -9.96
N ILE A 221 24.62 6.49 -9.45
CA ILE A 221 23.63 6.28 -8.39
C ILE A 221 24.22 6.63 -7.01
N TRP A 222 25.47 6.28 -6.81
CA TRP A 222 26.20 6.38 -5.53
C TRP A 222 26.85 7.73 -5.37
N LYS A 223 26.07 8.74 -5.02
CA LYS A 223 26.55 10.11 -4.86
C LYS A 223 27.10 10.44 -3.47
N THR A 224 26.96 9.53 -2.50
CA THR A 224 27.33 9.74 -1.10
C THR A 224 28.32 8.68 -0.62
N LYS A 225 29.06 9.01 0.46
CA LYS A 225 30.05 8.10 1.05
C LYS A 225 29.45 6.93 1.83
N GLN A 226 28.14 6.91 2.02
CA GLN A 226 27.43 5.88 2.77
C GLN A 226 26.42 5.18 1.85
N GLY A 227 26.64 3.91 1.58
CA GLY A 227 25.75 3.10 0.78
C GLY A 227 25.92 1.62 1.08
N LEU A 228 24.86 0.85 0.82
CA LEU A 228 24.78 -0.59 1.02
C LEU A 228 24.34 -1.26 -0.30
N MET A 229 24.95 -2.39 -0.64
CA MET A 229 24.51 -3.28 -1.70
C MET A 229 24.03 -4.59 -1.08
N ILE A 230 22.84 -5.00 -1.42
CA ILE A 230 22.18 -6.23 -0.94
C ILE A 230 21.73 -7.07 -2.15
#